data_305e9d467781ff4ef5d8bb425e66d9cd
#
_entry.id   305e9d467781ff4ef5d8bb425e66d9cd
#
_cell.length_a   1.000
_cell.length_b   1.000
_cell.length_c   1.000
_cell.angle_alpha   90.00
_cell.angle_beta   90.00
_cell.angle_gamma   90.00
#
_symmetry.space_group_name_H-M   'P 1'
#
loop_
_entity.id
_entity.type
_entity.pdbx_description
1 polymer ?
#
loop_
_entity_poly.entity_id
_entity_poly.type
_entity_poly.pdbx_seq_one_letter_code
_entity_poly.pdbx_strand_id
1 'polypeptide(L)'
;MEQMRKLPIGIQTFEKLREENYLYVDKTAMVYKIASNSTPYFLSRPRRFGKSLLISTFEAYFQGRKDLFHGLAIEKQETRWEEYPVLHLDLNARKYETAGDLVAMLNQYLEKWELKYGAEKQERSPEERFAYVIEQAYAQTGKQVVVLIDEYDKPLLQALSDEKLTEEYRRILKAFYGVLKSADRYLRFVFLTGVTKFAQISVFSDLNQLQDISTWPDYSSLCGITKEELLTTFTPEIERLGVSNGMDFDTTLERMTKLYDGYHFYPHCEGVFNPFSVLNACKSKILDNFWFQTGTPTYLANLLKKSDYDLRLLIEGVEVTASAFFEYRAEVKNPLPMIYQSGYLTIKDYDRDVLLYTLGFPNDEVRYGFLNFLVPYYTEVTDDETGFHIAKFMRELRSGDVDAFMERLRVFFAGMPYDLSDNTERHYQAVFYVVFTLMGQFVETEIRSAHGRADAVVKTKDTIYVFEFKLNGSAEEALRQIDEKGYLIPYRLDGRRLVKVGVNFSKERRNVDRYIV
;
A
#
# COMPACT_ATOMS: atom_id res chain seq x y z
N MET A 1 -36.37 -3.62 -13.01
CA MET A 1 -35.21 -3.51 -12.08
C MET A 1 -34.05 -4.21 -12.75
N GLU A 2 -33.04 -3.47 -13.13
CA GLU A 2 -31.79 -4.06 -13.65
C GLU A 2 -31.17 -4.95 -12.60
N GLN A 3 -30.88 -6.20 -12.97
CA GLN A 3 -30.31 -7.17 -12.04
C GLN A 3 -28.93 -6.65 -11.59
N MET A 4 -28.74 -6.41 -10.29
CA MET A 4 -27.48 -5.93 -9.76
C MET A 4 -26.37 -6.91 -10.08
N ARG A 5 -25.30 -6.43 -10.75
CA ARG A 5 -24.12 -7.26 -11.03
C ARG A 5 -23.42 -7.65 -9.72
N LYS A 6 -22.95 -8.86 -9.63
CA LYS A 6 -22.22 -9.37 -8.46
C LYS A 6 -20.80 -8.76 -8.44
N LEU A 7 -20.44 -8.06 -7.36
CA LEU A 7 -19.10 -7.52 -7.17
C LEU A 7 -18.21 -8.52 -6.44
N PRO A 8 -16.98 -8.82 -6.92
CA PRO A 8 -16.14 -9.91 -6.43
C PRO A 8 -15.33 -9.55 -5.18
N ILE A 9 -15.97 -9.02 -4.13
CA ILE A 9 -15.29 -8.66 -2.89
C ILE A 9 -14.80 -9.92 -2.17
N GLY A 10 -13.47 -10.01 -1.97
CA GLY A 10 -12.84 -11.14 -1.30
C GLY A 10 -12.74 -12.42 -2.14
N ILE A 11 -13.12 -12.38 -3.42
CA ILE A 11 -12.97 -13.52 -4.33
C ILE A 11 -11.57 -13.47 -4.95
N GLN A 12 -10.80 -14.53 -4.74
CA GLN A 12 -9.44 -14.68 -5.23
C GLN A 12 -9.30 -15.76 -6.31
N THR A 13 -10.36 -16.55 -6.52
CA THR A 13 -10.39 -17.68 -7.46
C THR A 13 -11.07 -17.26 -8.76
N PHE A 14 -10.33 -17.31 -9.87
CA PHE A 14 -10.82 -16.93 -11.20
C PHE A 14 -11.97 -17.82 -11.66
N GLU A 15 -11.89 -19.14 -11.43
CA GLU A 15 -12.94 -20.09 -11.73
C GLU A 15 -14.29 -19.67 -11.09
N LYS A 16 -14.29 -19.49 -9.76
CA LYS A 16 -15.50 -19.04 -9.03
C LYS A 16 -16.04 -17.72 -9.57
N LEU A 17 -15.14 -16.79 -9.88
CA LEU A 17 -15.52 -15.49 -10.42
C LEU A 17 -16.27 -15.62 -11.74
N ARG A 18 -15.78 -16.49 -12.64
CA ARG A 18 -16.37 -16.71 -13.97
C ARG A 18 -17.64 -17.57 -13.91
N GLU A 19 -17.64 -18.67 -13.17
CA GLU A 19 -18.79 -19.58 -13.06
C GLU A 19 -20.00 -18.94 -12.38
N GLU A 20 -19.78 -18.11 -11.37
CA GLU A 20 -20.85 -17.41 -10.67
C GLU A 20 -21.21 -16.04 -11.28
N ASN A 21 -20.60 -15.68 -12.43
CA ASN A 21 -20.86 -14.46 -13.19
C ASN A 21 -20.66 -13.17 -12.37
N TYR A 22 -19.51 -13.08 -11.68
CA TYR A 22 -19.09 -11.84 -11.05
C TYR A 22 -18.50 -10.86 -12.09
N LEU A 23 -18.55 -9.57 -11.74
CA LEU A 23 -17.88 -8.54 -12.52
C LEU A 23 -16.37 -8.79 -12.57
N TYR A 24 -15.79 -8.74 -13.75
CA TYR A 24 -14.37 -8.94 -13.97
C TYR A 24 -13.76 -7.81 -14.80
N VAL A 25 -12.66 -7.23 -14.33
CA VAL A 25 -11.84 -6.31 -15.13
C VAL A 25 -10.84 -7.16 -15.90
N ASP A 26 -10.98 -7.18 -17.21
CA ASP A 26 -10.26 -8.11 -18.07
C ASP A 26 -8.78 -7.73 -18.25
N LYS A 27 -7.89 -8.49 -17.62
CA LYS A 27 -6.42 -8.40 -17.75
C LYS A 27 -5.83 -9.51 -18.62
N THR A 28 -6.66 -10.34 -19.24
CA THR A 28 -6.22 -11.58 -19.88
C THR A 28 -5.32 -11.39 -21.09
N ALA A 29 -5.36 -10.22 -21.75
CA ALA A 29 -4.39 -9.91 -22.81
C ALA A 29 -2.94 -9.84 -22.27
N MET A 30 -2.76 -9.24 -21.07
CA MET A 30 -1.44 -9.21 -20.40
C MET A 30 -1.07 -10.59 -19.85
N VAL A 31 -2.02 -11.35 -19.34
CA VAL A 31 -1.81 -12.75 -18.92
C VAL A 31 -1.26 -13.57 -20.08
N TYR A 32 -1.85 -13.47 -21.27
CA TYR A 32 -1.38 -14.16 -22.47
C TYR A 32 0.04 -13.74 -22.85
N LYS A 33 0.30 -12.43 -22.87
CA LYS A 33 1.64 -11.87 -23.19
C LYS A 33 2.73 -12.45 -22.26
N ILE A 34 2.45 -12.53 -20.96
CA ILE A 34 3.38 -13.10 -19.96
C ILE A 34 3.50 -14.62 -20.14
N ALA A 35 2.38 -15.34 -20.24
CA ALA A 35 2.32 -16.79 -20.34
C ALA A 35 2.93 -17.34 -21.64
N SER A 36 3.01 -16.52 -22.69
CA SER A 36 3.64 -16.90 -23.97
C SER A 36 5.16 -17.07 -23.88
N ASN A 37 5.80 -16.56 -22.82
CA ASN A 37 7.22 -16.71 -22.57
C ASN A 37 7.47 -17.80 -21.52
N SER A 38 8.64 -18.44 -21.58
CA SER A 38 9.08 -19.45 -20.62
C SER A 38 10.00 -18.92 -19.52
N THR A 39 10.23 -17.61 -19.48
CA THR A 39 11.07 -16.99 -18.47
C THR A 39 10.35 -16.95 -17.12
N PRO A 40 11.04 -17.21 -15.99
CA PRO A 40 10.48 -16.99 -14.66
C PRO A 40 10.20 -15.51 -14.40
N TYR A 41 9.03 -15.21 -13.86
CA TYR A 41 8.59 -13.85 -13.54
C TYR A 41 8.34 -13.64 -12.06
N PHE A 42 8.63 -12.44 -11.60
CA PHE A 42 8.32 -11.95 -10.27
C PHE A 42 7.49 -10.67 -10.35
N LEU A 43 6.44 -10.60 -9.52
CA LEU A 43 5.58 -9.42 -9.39
C LEU A 43 5.35 -9.05 -7.93
N SER A 44 5.79 -7.88 -7.52
CA SER A 44 5.39 -7.30 -6.24
C SER A 44 4.31 -6.25 -6.44
N ARG A 45 3.26 -6.31 -5.62
CA ARG A 45 2.18 -5.32 -5.54
C ARG A 45 1.68 -5.22 -4.09
N PRO A 46 1.15 -4.08 -3.67
CA PRO A 46 0.55 -3.95 -2.35
C PRO A 46 -0.55 -4.99 -2.11
N ARG A 47 -0.92 -5.15 -0.86
CA ARG A 47 -2.06 -6.02 -0.51
C ARG A 47 -3.34 -5.53 -1.20
N ARG A 48 -4.26 -6.47 -1.53
CA ARG A 48 -5.58 -6.18 -2.12
C ARG A 48 -5.56 -5.64 -3.56
N PHE A 49 -4.45 -5.79 -4.29
CA PHE A 49 -4.34 -5.41 -5.70
C PHE A 49 -4.69 -6.52 -6.70
N GLY A 50 -5.14 -7.69 -6.24
CA GLY A 50 -5.57 -8.77 -7.12
C GLY A 50 -4.46 -9.75 -7.53
N LYS A 51 -3.34 -9.84 -6.80
CA LYS A 51 -2.25 -10.79 -7.07
C LYS A 51 -2.71 -12.25 -7.08
N SER A 52 -3.45 -12.67 -6.05
CA SER A 52 -3.96 -14.04 -5.95
C SER A 52 -4.96 -14.37 -7.05
N LEU A 53 -5.78 -13.40 -7.48
CA LEU A 53 -6.66 -13.57 -8.64
C LEU A 53 -5.86 -13.75 -9.93
N LEU A 54 -4.76 -12.99 -10.10
CA LEU A 54 -3.85 -13.14 -11.24
C LEU A 54 -3.20 -14.53 -11.26
N ILE A 55 -2.71 -15.01 -10.12
CA ILE A 55 -2.18 -16.39 -9.96
C ILE A 55 -3.25 -17.42 -10.35
N SER A 56 -4.47 -17.30 -9.83
CA SER A 56 -5.58 -18.17 -10.18
C SER A 56 -5.98 -18.10 -11.66
N THR A 57 -5.81 -16.92 -12.29
CA THR A 57 -6.03 -16.77 -13.74
C THR A 57 -4.97 -17.52 -14.55
N PHE A 58 -3.69 -17.45 -14.16
CA PHE A 58 -2.63 -18.26 -14.77
C PHE A 58 -2.88 -19.77 -14.55
N GLU A 59 -3.29 -20.16 -13.35
CA GLU A 59 -3.62 -21.56 -13.06
C GLU A 59 -4.70 -22.08 -14.01
N ALA A 60 -5.83 -21.40 -14.13
CA ALA A 60 -6.91 -21.76 -15.05
C ALA A 60 -6.46 -21.78 -16.53
N TYR A 61 -5.61 -20.83 -16.93
CA TYR A 61 -5.06 -20.79 -18.29
C TYR A 61 -4.20 -22.03 -18.59
N PHE A 62 -3.25 -22.36 -17.71
CA PHE A 62 -2.37 -23.51 -17.90
C PHE A 62 -3.03 -24.86 -17.63
N GLN A 63 -4.19 -24.89 -17.00
CA GLN A 63 -5.07 -26.07 -16.92
C GLN A 63 -5.95 -26.25 -18.17
N GLY A 64 -5.81 -25.38 -19.19
CA GLY A 64 -6.57 -25.48 -20.43
C GLY A 64 -8.07 -25.16 -20.30
N ARG A 65 -8.49 -24.47 -19.21
CA ARG A 65 -9.90 -24.15 -18.91
C ARG A 65 -10.44 -23.05 -19.82
N LYS A 66 -10.45 -23.32 -21.13
CA LYS A 66 -10.97 -22.39 -22.15
C LYS A 66 -12.35 -21.84 -21.83
N ASP A 67 -13.21 -22.67 -21.23
CA ASP A 67 -14.58 -22.32 -20.82
C ASP A 67 -14.65 -21.06 -19.95
N LEU A 68 -13.67 -20.86 -19.06
CA LEU A 68 -13.61 -19.72 -18.16
C LEU A 68 -13.21 -18.41 -18.85
N PHE A 69 -12.59 -18.49 -20.01
CA PHE A 69 -12.07 -17.32 -20.73
C PHE A 69 -13.01 -16.83 -21.84
N HIS A 70 -14.18 -17.43 -21.97
CA HIS A 70 -15.15 -17.02 -22.98
C HIS A 70 -15.52 -15.54 -22.87
N GLY A 71 -15.44 -14.81 -23.99
CA GLY A 71 -15.71 -13.38 -24.08
C GLY A 71 -14.59 -12.46 -23.56
N LEU A 72 -13.44 -13.00 -23.11
CA LEU A 72 -12.28 -12.22 -22.67
C LEU A 72 -11.25 -12.02 -23.79
N ALA A 73 -10.38 -11.03 -23.63
CA ALA A 73 -9.40 -10.64 -24.64
C ALA A 73 -8.47 -11.77 -25.10
N ILE A 74 -8.10 -12.67 -24.19
CA ILE A 74 -7.23 -13.82 -24.45
C ILE A 74 -7.85 -14.81 -25.45
N GLU A 75 -9.18 -14.92 -25.52
CA GLU A 75 -9.87 -15.86 -26.42
C GLU A 75 -9.54 -15.58 -27.89
N LYS A 76 -9.23 -14.34 -28.23
CA LYS A 76 -8.84 -13.91 -29.58
C LYS A 76 -7.37 -14.17 -29.91
N GLN A 77 -6.55 -14.45 -28.90
CA GLN A 77 -5.10 -14.58 -29.01
C GLN A 77 -4.65 -16.04 -28.86
N GLU A 78 -5.27 -16.78 -27.94
CA GLU A 78 -4.94 -18.17 -27.66
C GLU A 78 -5.81 -19.13 -28.51
N THR A 79 -5.13 -20.01 -29.24
CA THR A 79 -5.78 -20.97 -30.12
C THR A 79 -5.61 -22.43 -29.70
N ARG A 80 -4.60 -22.75 -28.88
CA ARG A 80 -4.21 -24.13 -28.55
C ARG A 80 -4.83 -24.63 -27.27
N TRP A 81 -4.93 -23.77 -26.23
CA TRP A 81 -5.47 -24.11 -24.92
C TRP A 81 -4.87 -25.41 -24.36
N GLU A 82 -3.54 -25.49 -24.37
CA GLU A 82 -2.83 -26.68 -23.92
C GLU A 82 -2.88 -26.81 -22.39
N GLU A 83 -3.11 -28.04 -21.92
CA GLU A 83 -3.09 -28.39 -20.50
C GLU A 83 -1.64 -28.72 -20.06
N TYR A 84 -1.22 -28.16 -18.93
CA TYR A 84 0.07 -28.39 -18.28
C TYR A 84 -0.10 -28.84 -16.84
N PRO A 85 0.82 -29.63 -16.26
CA PRO A 85 0.84 -29.86 -14.82
C PRO A 85 1.18 -28.57 -14.09
N VAL A 86 0.29 -28.13 -13.18
CA VAL A 86 0.42 -26.92 -12.38
C VAL A 86 0.71 -27.28 -10.93
N LEU A 87 1.78 -26.72 -10.39
CA LEU A 87 2.15 -26.76 -8.97
C LEU A 87 1.94 -25.37 -8.39
N HIS A 88 0.83 -25.19 -7.66
CA HIS A 88 0.48 -23.91 -7.04
C HIS A 88 0.77 -23.97 -5.53
N LEU A 89 1.63 -23.07 -5.05
CA LEU A 89 2.02 -22.89 -3.66
C LEU A 89 1.49 -21.53 -3.15
N ASP A 90 0.56 -21.56 -2.21
CA ASP A 90 0.07 -20.36 -1.50
C ASP A 90 0.61 -20.35 -0.06
N LEU A 91 1.52 -19.42 0.24
CA LEU A 91 2.10 -19.28 1.57
C LEU A 91 1.24 -18.44 2.53
N ASN A 92 0.07 -17.97 2.12
CA ASN A 92 -0.82 -17.19 2.97
C ASN A 92 -1.64 -18.03 3.95
N ALA A 93 -1.75 -19.33 3.74
CA ALA A 93 -2.68 -20.21 4.45
C ALA A 93 -2.28 -20.55 5.90
N ARG A 94 -1.10 -20.09 6.40
CA ARG A 94 -0.59 -20.41 7.74
C ARG A 94 -0.01 -19.20 8.45
N LYS A 95 0.03 -19.25 9.80
CA LYS A 95 0.86 -18.37 10.62
C LYS A 95 2.27 -18.93 10.74
N TYR A 96 3.26 -18.06 10.82
CA TYR A 96 4.68 -18.39 10.85
C TYR A 96 5.30 -17.84 12.15
N GLU A 97 5.26 -18.62 13.20
CA GLU A 97 5.73 -18.25 14.55
C GLU A 97 7.00 -19.03 14.95
N THR A 98 7.24 -20.18 14.33
CA THR A 98 8.39 -21.05 14.59
C THR A 98 9.00 -21.57 13.29
N ALA A 99 10.28 -21.98 13.33
CA ALA A 99 10.97 -22.59 12.20
C ALA A 99 10.22 -23.78 11.57
N GLY A 100 9.56 -24.57 12.41
CA GLY A 100 8.78 -25.72 11.99
C GLY A 100 7.54 -25.37 11.15
N ASP A 101 7.01 -24.15 11.27
CA ASP A 101 5.76 -23.77 10.57
C ASP A 101 5.96 -23.69 9.06
N LEU A 102 7.08 -23.12 8.60
CA LEU A 102 7.40 -23.06 7.18
C LEU A 102 7.63 -24.44 6.60
N VAL A 103 8.41 -25.28 7.28
CA VAL A 103 8.66 -26.66 6.84
C VAL A 103 7.35 -27.46 6.77
N ALA A 104 6.48 -27.33 7.77
CA ALA A 104 5.18 -28.01 7.79
C ALA A 104 4.29 -27.53 6.64
N MET A 105 4.32 -26.24 6.29
CA MET A 105 3.58 -25.69 5.16
C MET A 105 4.09 -26.26 3.83
N LEU A 106 5.40 -26.27 3.61
CA LEU A 106 6.00 -26.85 2.42
C LEU A 106 5.67 -28.35 2.31
N ASN A 107 5.78 -29.09 3.40
CA ASN A 107 5.45 -30.51 3.44
C ASN A 107 4.00 -30.79 3.06
N GLN A 108 3.05 -29.99 3.52
CA GLN A 108 1.62 -30.12 3.17
C GLN A 108 1.39 -30.04 1.65
N TYR A 109 2.06 -29.11 0.96
CA TYR A 109 1.95 -29.01 -0.50
C TYR A 109 2.71 -30.14 -1.20
N LEU A 110 3.88 -30.51 -0.72
CA LEU A 110 4.67 -31.61 -1.27
C LEU A 110 3.90 -32.92 -1.18
N GLU A 111 3.31 -33.25 -0.04
CA GLU A 111 2.45 -34.44 0.15
C GLU A 111 1.29 -34.47 -0.86
N LYS A 112 0.62 -33.33 -1.06
CA LYS A 112 -0.47 -33.22 -2.05
C LYS A 112 0.02 -33.48 -3.47
N TRP A 113 1.18 -32.97 -3.84
CA TRP A 113 1.75 -33.17 -5.18
C TRP A 113 2.32 -34.58 -5.35
N GLU A 114 2.94 -35.13 -4.32
CA GLU A 114 3.42 -36.51 -4.29
C GLU A 114 2.29 -37.55 -4.42
N LEU A 115 1.14 -37.28 -3.83
CA LEU A 115 -0.07 -38.12 -4.04
C LEU A 115 -0.50 -38.14 -5.52
N LYS A 116 -0.26 -37.06 -6.25
CA LYS A 116 -0.64 -36.94 -7.66
C LYS A 116 0.44 -37.50 -8.61
N TYR A 117 1.71 -37.23 -8.31
CA TYR A 117 2.83 -37.52 -9.23
C TYR A 117 3.81 -38.57 -8.70
N GLY A 118 3.60 -39.08 -7.49
CA GLY A 118 4.45 -40.06 -6.83
C GLY A 118 5.49 -39.48 -5.88
N ALA A 119 5.80 -40.25 -4.84
CA ALA A 119 6.83 -39.98 -3.87
C ALA A 119 7.99 -40.98 -3.99
N GLU A 120 9.23 -40.55 -3.77
CA GLU A 120 10.36 -41.48 -3.81
C GLU A 120 10.71 -41.99 -2.40
N LYS A 121 11.14 -41.13 -1.50
CA LYS A 121 11.49 -41.47 -0.11
C LYS A 121 11.05 -40.36 0.85
N GLN A 122 10.48 -40.74 2.00
CA GLN A 122 9.99 -39.79 3.01
C GLN A 122 11.08 -39.03 3.74
N GLU A 123 12.33 -39.46 3.68
CA GLU A 123 13.46 -38.88 4.45
C GLU A 123 14.22 -37.75 3.72
N ARG A 124 13.72 -37.26 2.57
CA ARG A 124 14.33 -36.16 1.82
C ARG A 124 13.90 -34.79 2.35
N SER A 125 14.79 -33.82 2.13
CA SER A 125 14.49 -32.41 2.43
C SER A 125 13.37 -31.87 1.52
N PRO A 126 12.66 -30.80 1.92
CA PRO A 126 11.62 -30.20 1.08
C PRO A 126 12.06 -29.84 -0.33
N GLU A 127 13.28 -29.32 -0.51
CA GLU A 127 13.82 -28.97 -1.81
C GLU A 127 14.09 -30.18 -2.69
N GLU A 128 14.59 -31.28 -2.13
CA GLU A 128 14.81 -32.53 -2.88
C GLU A 128 13.47 -33.17 -3.33
N ARG A 129 12.47 -33.14 -2.46
CA ARG A 129 11.11 -33.61 -2.77
C ARG A 129 10.48 -32.74 -3.86
N PHE A 130 10.67 -31.43 -3.79
CA PHE A 130 10.14 -30.51 -4.81
C PHE A 130 10.77 -30.77 -6.19
N ALA A 131 12.09 -30.95 -6.27
CA ALA A 131 12.78 -31.32 -7.48
C ALA A 131 12.23 -32.63 -8.07
N TYR A 132 12.08 -33.64 -7.22
CA TYR A 132 11.53 -34.94 -7.62
C TYR A 132 10.10 -34.83 -8.17
N VAL A 133 9.22 -34.08 -7.50
CA VAL A 133 7.84 -33.89 -7.97
C VAL A 133 7.80 -33.23 -9.33
N ILE A 134 8.63 -32.21 -9.58
CA ILE A 134 8.74 -31.55 -10.90
C ILE A 134 9.14 -32.57 -11.97
N GLU A 135 10.18 -33.37 -11.72
CA GLU A 135 10.65 -34.39 -12.65
C GLU A 135 9.59 -35.47 -12.94
N GLN A 136 8.89 -35.94 -11.91
CA GLN A 136 7.83 -36.94 -12.05
C GLN A 136 6.60 -36.38 -12.78
N ALA A 137 6.20 -35.16 -12.51
CA ALA A 137 5.11 -34.50 -13.22
C ALA A 137 5.42 -34.39 -14.72
N TYR A 138 6.65 -34.02 -15.07
CA TYR A 138 7.11 -34.01 -16.47
C TYR A 138 7.15 -35.42 -17.08
N ALA A 139 7.71 -36.41 -16.38
CA ALA A 139 7.85 -37.77 -16.89
C ALA A 139 6.49 -38.44 -17.15
N GLN A 140 5.49 -38.20 -16.29
CA GLN A 140 4.16 -38.81 -16.43
C GLN A 140 3.29 -38.11 -17.49
N THR A 141 3.40 -36.79 -17.63
CA THR A 141 2.55 -36.04 -18.55
C THR A 141 3.17 -35.80 -19.93
N GLY A 142 4.50 -35.93 -20.03
CA GLY A 142 5.26 -35.53 -21.23
C GLY A 142 5.26 -34.03 -21.48
N LYS A 143 4.74 -33.22 -20.52
CA LYS A 143 4.64 -31.78 -20.61
C LYS A 143 5.43 -31.10 -19.52
N GLN A 144 6.04 -29.95 -19.86
CA GLN A 144 6.74 -29.12 -18.88
C GLN A 144 5.78 -28.63 -17.79
N VAL A 145 6.33 -28.38 -16.60
CA VAL A 145 5.59 -28.05 -15.39
C VAL A 145 5.45 -26.53 -15.24
N VAL A 146 4.31 -26.09 -14.80
CA VAL A 146 4.04 -24.71 -14.38
C VAL A 146 4.14 -24.60 -12.87
N VAL A 147 4.90 -23.64 -12.37
CA VAL A 147 5.03 -23.37 -10.94
C VAL A 147 4.50 -21.96 -10.63
N LEU A 148 3.50 -21.89 -9.77
CA LEU A 148 2.86 -20.65 -9.33
C LEU A 148 3.05 -20.50 -7.82
N ILE A 149 3.59 -19.36 -7.37
CA ILE A 149 3.86 -19.10 -5.95
C ILE A 149 3.21 -17.78 -5.55
N ASP A 150 2.24 -17.84 -4.64
CA ASP A 150 1.58 -16.67 -4.09
C ASP A 150 2.11 -16.32 -2.69
N GLU A 151 2.25 -15.01 -2.41
CA GLU A 151 2.69 -14.47 -1.12
C GLU A 151 4.05 -15.05 -0.63
N TYR A 152 5.02 -15.16 -1.55
CA TYR A 152 6.34 -15.80 -1.31
C TYR A 152 7.08 -15.24 -0.08
N ASP A 153 6.84 -13.98 0.26
CA ASP A 153 7.49 -13.23 1.34
C ASP A 153 6.72 -13.28 2.68
N LYS A 154 5.55 -13.89 2.73
CA LYS A 154 4.70 -13.96 3.92
C LYS A 154 5.41 -14.52 5.16
N PRO A 155 6.18 -15.63 5.08
CA PRO A 155 6.92 -16.14 6.23
C PRO A 155 7.92 -15.11 6.78
N LEU A 156 8.67 -14.45 5.88
CA LEU A 156 9.66 -13.45 6.24
C LEU A 156 9.04 -12.20 6.85
N LEU A 157 7.91 -11.74 6.30
CA LEU A 157 7.18 -10.57 6.82
C LEU A 157 6.64 -10.80 8.24
N GLN A 158 6.24 -12.03 8.57
CA GLN A 158 5.78 -12.36 9.92
C GLN A 158 6.93 -12.53 10.93
N ALA A 159 8.10 -12.93 10.47
CA ALA A 159 9.29 -13.14 11.30
C ALA A 159 10.15 -11.87 11.48
N LEU A 160 9.80 -10.71 10.91
CA LEU A 160 10.63 -9.50 10.89
C LEU A 160 11.09 -8.99 12.26
N SER A 161 10.37 -9.30 13.34
CA SER A 161 10.75 -8.93 14.71
C SER A 161 11.75 -9.91 15.34
N ASP A 162 12.00 -11.07 14.73
CA ASP A 162 12.92 -12.12 15.18
C ASP A 162 13.96 -12.40 14.09
N GLU A 163 15.17 -11.85 14.27
CA GLU A 163 16.27 -12.00 13.30
C GLU A 163 16.67 -13.46 13.07
N LYS A 164 16.65 -14.30 14.12
CA LYS A 164 17.03 -15.72 14.02
C LYS A 164 16.02 -16.49 13.18
N LEU A 165 14.74 -16.28 13.45
CA LEU A 165 13.65 -16.90 12.70
C LEU A 165 13.64 -16.42 11.25
N THR A 166 13.86 -15.10 11.01
CA THR A 166 13.96 -14.53 9.67
C THR A 166 15.10 -15.17 8.88
N GLU A 167 16.28 -15.35 9.46
CA GLU A 167 17.43 -15.97 8.79
C GLU A 167 17.19 -17.45 8.50
N GLU A 168 16.52 -18.16 9.41
CA GLU A 168 16.18 -19.56 9.20
C GLU A 168 15.15 -19.72 8.05
N TYR A 169 14.11 -18.90 8.02
CA TYR A 169 13.15 -18.88 6.90
C TYR A 169 13.82 -18.52 5.58
N ARG A 170 14.72 -17.56 5.59
CA ARG A 170 15.50 -17.18 4.40
C ARG A 170 16.30 -18.37 3.86
N ARG A 171 16.97 -19.11 4.72
CA ARG A 171 17.74 -20.30 4.36
C ARG A 171 16.87 -21.40 3.75
N ILE A 172 15.69 -21.68 4.37
CA ILE A 172 14.76 -22.70 3.88
C ILE A 172 14.18 -22.29 2.51
N LEU A 173 13.71 -21.04 2.37
CA LEU A 173 13.15 -20.55 1.11
C LEU A 173 14.19 -20.49 -0.01
N LYS A 174 15.42 -20.09 0.31
CA LYS A 174 16.53 -20.08 -0.67
C LYS A 174 16.81 -21.47 -1.23
N ALA A 175 16.87 -22.49 -0.37
CA ALA A 175 17.07 -23.87 -0.79
C ALA A 175 15.89 -24.36 -1.65
N PHE A 176 14.66 -24.10 -1.21
CA PHE A 176 13.45 -24.53 -1.90
C PHE A 176 13.28 -23.89 -3.28
N TYR A 177 13.44 -22.57 -3.39
CA TYR A 177 13.32 -21.88 -4.67
C TYR A 177 14.53 -22.10 -5.59
N GLY A 178 15.70 -22.43 -5.03
CA GLY A 178 16.88 -22.80 -5.80
C GLY A 178 16.66 -23.96 -6.76
N VAL A 179 15.70 -24.84 -6.46
CA VAL A 179 15.27 -25.94 -7.33
C VAL A 179 14.77 -25.43 -8.69
N LEU A 180 14.13 -24.26 -8.74
CA LEU A 180 13.60 -23.69 -9.99
C LEU A 180 14.70 -23.42 -11.03
N LYS A 181 15.93 -23.19 -10.59
CA LYS A 181 17.09 -23.05 -11.50
C LYS A 181 17.56 -24.40 -12.04
N SER A 182 17.71 -25.38 -11.17
CA SER A 182 18.21 -26.71 -11.57
C SER A 182 17.20 -27.50 -12.38
N ALA A 183 15.89 -27.24 -12.18
CA ALA A 183 14.79 -27.88 -12.88
C ALA A 183 14.39 -27.17 -14.20
N ASP A 184 15.12 -26.15 -14.66
CA ASP A 184 14.76 -25.28 -15.79
C ASP A 184 14.26 -26.05 -17.03
N ARG A 185 14.94 -27.13 -17.43
CA ARG A 185 14.52 -27.98 -18.58
C ARG A 185 13.10 -28.58 -18.47
N TYR A 186 12.62 -28.72 -17.24
CA TYR A 186 11.30 -29.30 -16.97
C TYR A 186 10.21 -28.24 -16.79
N LEU A 187 10.60 -26.94 -16.73
CA LEU A 187 9.66 -25.86 -16.43
C LEU A 187 9.15 -25.18 -17.71
N ARG A 188 7.82 -25.03 -17.80
CA ARG A 188 7.12 -24.27 -18.84
C ARG A 188 7.00 -22.81 -18.47
N PHE A 189 6.70 -22.54 -17.18
CA PHE A 189 6.41 -21.21 -16.68
C PHE A 189 6.59 -21.19 -15.17
N VAL A 190 7.12 -20.08 -14.67
CA VAL A 190 7.24 -19.82 -13.24
C VAL A 190 6.78 -18.40 -12.96
N PHE A 191 5.85 -18.23 -12.01
CA PHE A 191 5.39 -16.92 -11.62
C PHE A 191 5.29 -16.82 -10.10
N LEU A 192 5.96 -15.80 -9.55
CA LEU A 192 6.00 -15.55 -8.11
C LEU A 192 5.37 -14.19 -7.81
N THR A 193 4.52 -14.14 -6.76
CA THR A 193 3.98 -12.88 -6.27
C THR A 193 4.28 -12.67 -4.79
N GLY A 194 4.36 -11.40 -4.40
CA GLY A 194 4.51 -10.97 -3.01
C GLY A 194 4.15 -9.51 -2.81
N VAL A 195 4.29 -9.06 -1.57
CA VAL A 195 4.11 -7.65 -1.21
C VAL A 195 5.44 -6.91 -1.38
N THR A 196 6.53 -7.51 -0.91
CA THR A 196 7.84 -6.86 -0.85
C THR A 196 8.84 -7.51 -1.81
N LYS A 197 9.89 -6.77 -2.12
CA LYS A 197 11.10 -7.29 -2.80
C LYS A 197 12.17 -7.74 -1.80
N PHE A 198 11.80 -7.83 -0.55
CA PHE A 198 12.64 -8.06 0.62
C PHE A 198 13.55 -9.28 0.48
N ALA A 199 13.00 -10.36 -0.03
CA ALA A 199 13.72 -11.60 -0.18
C ALA A 199 14.44 -11.74 -1.54
N GLN A 200 14.18 -10.84 -2.50
CA GLN A 200 14.68 -10.98 -3.86
C GLN A 200 16.21 -11.07 -3.89
N ILE A 201 16.89 -10.21 -3.13
CA ILE A 201 18.37 -10.19 -3.11
C ILE A 201 18.95 -11.40 -2.37
N SER A 202 18.28 -11.91 -1.34
CA SER A 202 18.83 -12.97 -0.47
C SER A 202 18.28 -14.37 -0.75
N VAL A 203 17.00 -14.47 -1.13
CA VAL A 203 16.33 -15.75 -1.42
C VAL A 203 16.49 -16.16 -2.87
N PHE A 204 16.47 -15.19 -3.79
CA PHE A 204 16.58 -15.43 -5.23
C PHE A 204 17.96 -15.11 -5.80
N SER A 205 18.98 -14.92 -4.96
CA SER A 205 20.35 -14.66 -5.43
C SER A 205 20.88 -15.69 -6.45
N ASP A 206 20.36 -16.90 -6.37
CA ASP A 206 20.74 -18.00 -7.25
C ASP A 206 19.84 -18.11 -8.50
N LEU A 207 18.71 -17.38 -8.56
CA LEU A 207 17.75 -17.35 -9.68
C LEU A 207 18.03 -16.14 -10.61
N ASN A 208 19.16 -16.14 -11.28
CA ASN A 208 19.58 -15.02 -12.15
C ASN A 208 18.65 -14.78 -13.35
N GLN A 209 17.82 -15.77 -13.72
CA GLN A 209 16.85 -15.70 -14.82
C GLN A 209 15.50 -15.10 -14.40
N LEU A 210 15.26 -14.82 -13.11
CA LEU A 210 14.01 -14.27 -12.60
C LEU A 210 13.84 -12.81 -13.05
N GLN A 211 12.83 -12.56 -13.86
CA GLN A 211 12.52 -11.21 -14.34
C GLN A 211 11.53 -10.51 -13.41
N ASP A 212 11.99 -9.46 -12.75
CA ASP A 212 11.15 -8.59 -11.94
C ASP A 212 10.38 -7.61 -12.82
N ILE A 213 9.11 -7.90 -13.06
CA ILE A 213 8.20 -7.06 -13.85
C ILE A 213 7.45 -6.01 -13.03
N SER A 214 7.75 -5.88 -11.74
CA SER A 214 7.02 -4.98 -10.82
C SER A 214 7.10 -3.52 -11.23
N THR A 215 8.19 -3.12 -11.88
CA THR A 215 8.44 -1.75 -12.33
C THR A 215 8.61 -1.65 -13.85
N TRP A 216 8.03 -2.57 -14.62
CA TRP A 216 8.04 -2.47 -16.07
C TRP A 216 6.81 -1.70 -16.55
N PRO A 217 6.96 -0.75 -17.49
CA PRO A 217 5.83 0.07 -18.00
C PRO A 217 4.71 -0.78 -18.59
N ASP A 218 5.05 -1.84 -19.32
CA ASP A 218 4.10 -2.75 -19.97
C ASP A 218 3.17 -3.48 -19.00
N TYR A 219 3.56 -3.58 -17.71
CA TYR A 219 2.83 -4.31 -16.66
C TYR A 219 2.42 -3.43 -15.49
N SER A 220 2.51 -2.10 -15.65
CA SER A 220 2.14 -1.14 -14.60
C SER A 220 0.66 -1.26 -14.20
N SER A 221 -0.21 -1.61 -15.14
CA SER A 221 -1.65 -1.80 -14.93
C SER A 221 -2.10 -3.27 -14.78
N LEU A 222 -1.17 -4.24 -14.72
CA LEU A 222 -1.50 -5.68 -14.62
C LEU A 222 -2.35 -6.00 -13.38
N CYS A 223 -2.09 -5.32 -12.28
CA CYS A 223 -2.90 -5.31 -11.07
C CYS A 223 -3.38 -3.90 -10.77
N GLY A 224 -4.59 -3.75 -10.28
CA GLY A 224 -5.26 -2.45 -10.13
C GLY A 224 -6.31 -2.24 -11.22
N ILE A 225 -6.99 -1.11 -11.19
CA ILE A 225 -8.02 -0.72 -12.16
C ILE A 225 -7.59 0.63 -12.76
N THR A 226 -7.43 0.71 -14.07
CA THR A 226 -7.16 1.99 -14.74
C THR A 226 -8.42 2.84 -14.79
N LYS A 227 -8.29 4.14 -15.07
CA LYS A 227 -9.44 5.02 -15.21
C LYS A 227 -10.35 4.61 -16.37
N GLU A 228 -9.77 4.16 -17.50
CA GLU A 228 -10.53 3.63 -18.62
C GLU A 228 -11.31 2.37 -18.24
N GLU A 229 -10.68 1.43 -17.56
CA GLU A 229 -11.34 0.21 -17.07
C GLU A 229 -12.42 0.53 -16.03
N LEU A 230 -12.21 1.51 -15.16
CA LEU A 230 -13.22 1.97 -14.22
C LEU A 230 -14.46 2.49 -14.96
N LEU A 231 -14.27 3.38 -15.93
CA LEU A 231 -15.37 3.97 -16.71
C LEU A 231 -16.09 2.95 -17.58
N THR A 232 -15.37 2.04 -18.21
CA THR A 232 -15.98 1.01 -19.08
C THR A 232 -16.71 -0.07 -18.28
N THR A 233 -16.23 -0.37 -17.06
CA THR A 233 -16.73 -1.51 -16.29
C THR A 233 -17.68 -1.11 -15.18
N PHE A 234 -17.49 0.03 -14.50
CA PHE A 234 -18.19 0.39 -13.27
C PHE A 234 -19.16 1.58 -13.39
N THR A 235 -19.40 2.14 -14.58
CA THR A 235 -20.30 3.28 -14.76
C THR A 235 -21.64 3.13 -14.03
N PRO A 236 -22.38 1.99 -14.12
CA PRO A 236 -23.64 1.85 -13.39
C PRO A 236 -23.48 1.83 -11.87
N GLU A 237 -22.35 1.32 -11.37
CA GLU A 237 -22.03 1.31 -9.93
C GLU A 237 -21.72 2.71 -9.42
N ILE A 238 -20.97 3.51 -10.19
CA ILE A 238 -20.62 4.90 -9.88
C ILE A 238 -21.88 5.78 -9.85
N GLU A 239 -22.77 5.62 -10.82
CA GLU A 239 -24.06 6.33 -10.84
C GLU A 239 -24.90 6.04 -9.58
N ARG A 240 -24.99 4.75 -9.18
CA ARG A 240 -25.71 4.35 -7.97
C ARG A 240 -25.04 4.88 -6.69
N LEU A 241 -23.71 4.90 -6.65
CA LEU A 241 -22.96 5.49 -5.55
C LEU A 241 -23.24 6.99 -5.44
N GLY A 242 -23.26 7.71 -6.56
CA GLY A 242 -23.59 9.14 -6.64
C GLY A 242 -24.98 9.43 -6.12
N VAL A 243 -25.99 8.73 -6.63
CA VAL A 243 -27.40 8.89 -6.19
C VAL A 243 -27.53 8.68 -4.68
N SER A 244 -26.85 7.64 -4.12
CA SER A 244 -26.90 7.36 -2.68
C SER A 244 -26.27 8.45 -1.81
N ASN A 245 -25.34 9.23 -2.38
CA ASN A 245 -24.63 10.30 -1.67
C ASN A 245 -25.08 11.71 -2.08
N GLY A 246 -26.15 11.83 -2.89
CA GLY A 246 -26.64 13.13 -3.36
C GLY A 246 -25.68 13.87 -4.29
N MET A 247 -24.90 13.13 -5.09
CA MET A 247 -23.88 13.65 -6.01
C MET A 247 -24.21 13.23 -7.43
N ASP A 248 -23.82 14.07 -8.39
CA ASP A 248 -23.80 13.70 -9.81
C ASP A 248 -22.63 12.74 -10.12
N PHE A 249 -22.60 12.24 -11.35
CA PHE A 249 -21.58 11.29 -11.80
C PHE A 249 -20.17 11.88 -11.73
N ASP A 250 -19.98 13.09 -12.22
CA ASP A 250 -18.65 13.72 -12.31
C ASP A 250 -18.08 14.00 -10.91
N THR A 251 -18.89 14.53 -10.02
CA THR A 251 -18.52 14.74 -8.60
C THR A 251 -18.18 13.41 -7.91
N THR A 252 -18.94 12.35 -8.20
CA THR A 252 -18.70 11.02 -7.63
C THR A 252 -17.38 10.46 -8.14
N LEU A 253 -17.13 10.54 -9.43
CA LEU A 253 -15.89 10.09 -10.06
C LEU A 253 -14.67 10.86 -9.53
N GLU A 254 -14.78 12.19 -9.41
CA GLU A 254 -13.73 13.03 -8.82
C GLU A 254 -13.38 12.59 -7.39
N ARG A 255 -14.40 12.37 -6.56
CA ARG A 255 -14.19 11.88 -5.18
C ARG A 255 -13.58 10.48 -5.13
N MET A 256 -14.03 9.55 -5.97
CA MET A 256 -13.44 8.22 -6.08
C MET A 256 -11.99 8.29 -6.53
N THR A 257 -11.69 9.15 -7.50
CA THR A 257 -10.31 9.37 -7.98
C THR A 257 -9.42 9.87 -6.84
N LYS A 258 -9.88 10.88 -6.10
CA LYS A 258 -9.13 11.46 -4.98
C LYS A 258 -8.89 10.46 -3.85
N LEU A 259 -9.85 9.56 -3.59
CA LEU A 259 -9.78 8.57 -2.51
C LEU A 259 -9.01 7.30 -2.90
N TYR A 260 -9.14 6.79 -4.12
CA TYR A 260 -8.76 5.41 -4.44
C TYR A 260 -7.78 5.26 -5.60
N ASP A 261 -7.54 6.31 -6.40
CA ASP A 261 -6.59 6.32 -7.50
C ASP A 261 -5.17 6.67 -7.05
N GLY A 262 -4.25 6.78 -8.01
CA GLY A 262 -2.94 7.41 -7.85
C GLY A 262 -1.80 6.47 -7.48
N TYR A 263 -1.99 5.16 -7.57
CA TYR A 263 -0.89 4.21 -7.47
C TYR A 263 -0.13 4.14 -8.80
N HIS A 264 1.13 4.56 -8.80
CA HIS A 264 2.04 4.46 -9.95
C HIS A 264 3.13 3.46 -9.67
N PHE A 265 3.20 2.40 -10.47
CA PHE A 265 4.22 1.35 -10.36
C PHE A 265 5.42 1.57 -11.29
N TYR A 266 5.34 2.57 -12.16
CA TYR A 266 6.41 3.05 -13.00
C TYR A 266 6.29 4.57 -13.18
N PRO A 267 7.42 5.33 -13.33
CA PRO A 267 7.38 6.77 -13.57
C PRO A 267 6.57 7.14 -14.81
N HIS A 268 5.78 8.18 -14.70
CA HIS A 268 4.97 8.75 -15.80
C HIS A 268 3.95 7.78 -16.45
N CYS A 269 3.67 6.64 -15.81
CA CYS A 269 2.54 5.79 -16.21
C CYS A 269 1.22 6.33 -15.67
N GLU A 270 0.12 5.88 -16.27
CA GLU A 270 -1.22 6.09 -15.72
C GLU A 270 -1.31 5.51 -14.30
N GLY A 271 -1.96 6.24 -13.39
CA GLY A 271 -2.29 5.75 -12.07
C GLY A 271 -3.34 4.64 -12.13
N VAL A 272 -3.35 3.78 -11.11
CA VAL A 272 -4.39 2.77 -10.97
C VAL A 272 -5.11 2.90 -9.64
N PHE A 273 -6.42 2.66 -9.67
CA PHE A 273 -7.28 2.57 -8.50
C PHE A 273 -7.00 1.28 -7.73
N ASN A 274 -7.13 1.36 -6.41
CA ASN A 274 -7.15 0.18 -5.56
C ASN A 274 -8.44 -0.62 -5.78
N PRO A 275 -8.38 -1.89 -6.28
CA PRO A 275 -9.59 -2.65 -6.59
C PRO A 275 -10.47 -2.94 -5.37
N PHE A 276 -9.85 -3.16 -4.21
CA PHE A 276 -10.58 -3.47 -2.98
C PHE A 276 -11.44 -2.29 -2.53
N SER A 277 -10.89 -1.07 -2.55
CA SER A 277 -11.61 0.15 -2.14
C SER A 277 -12.72 0.49 -3.14
N VAL A 278 -12.46 0.41 -4.45
CA VAL A 278 -13.49 0.61 -5.48
C VAL A 278 -14.65 -0.36 -5.31
N LEU A 279 -14.37 -1.66 -5.17
CA LEU A 279 -15.41 -2.68 -5.03
C LEU A 279 -16.25 -2.47 -3.76
N ASN A 280 -15.62 -2.13 -2.63
CA ASN A 280 -16.32 -1.87 -1.38
C ASN A 280 -17.17 -0.59 -1.45
N ALA A 281 -16.64 0.49 -2.01
CA ALA A 281 -17.38 1.73 -2.20
C ALA A 281 -18.63 1.53 -3.07
N CYS A 282 -18.47 0.82 -4.19
CA CYS A 282 -19.59 0.50 -5.08
C CYS A 282 -20.65 -0.40 -4.41
N LYS A 283 -20.24 -1.36 -3.58
CA LYS A 283 -21.16 -2.28 -2.90
C LYS A 283 -21.86 -1.64 -1.72
N SER A 284 -21.12 -0.96 -0.85
CA SER A 284 -21.67 -0.30 0.34
C SER A 284 -22.43 0.99 -0.01
N LYS A 285 -22.14 1.56 -1.19
CA LYS A 285 -22.61 2.89 -1.63
C LYS A 285 -22.16 4.02 -0.70
N ILE A 286 -20.98 3.86 -0.13
CA ILE A 286 -20.34 4.82 0.79
C ILE A 286 -18.93 5.09 0.30
N LEU A 287 -18.46 6.34 0.41
CA LEU A 287 -17.06 6.71 0.21
C LEU A 287 -16.37 6.73 1.57
N ASP A 288 -15.49 5.75 1.84
CA ASP A 288 -14.82 5.56 3.12
C ASP A 288 -13.42 4.92 2.93
N ASN A 289 -12.66 4.79 4.00
CA ASN A 289 -11.32 4.22 4.03
C ASN A 289 -11.38 2.69 4.18
N PHE A 290 -11.56 1.96 3.08
CA PHE A 290 -11.71 0.50 3.10
C PHE A 290 -10.40 -0.27 3.17
N TRP A 291 -9.40 0.15 2.41
CA TRP A 291 -8.12 -0.56 2.32
C TRP A 291 -7.39 -0.58 3.65
N PHE A 292 -7.37 0.56 4.33
CA PHE A 292 -6.65 0.73 5.59
C PHE A 292 -7.21 -0.15 6.71
N GLN A 293 -8.53 -0.36 6.75
CA GLN A 293 -9.21 -1.22 7.72
C GLN A 293 -8.79 -2.70 7.65
N THR A 294 -8.13 -3.15 6.57
CA THR A 294 -7.79 -4.57 6.37
C THR A 294 -6.52 -5.04 7.09
N GLY A 295 -5.92 -4.21 7.89
CA GLY A 295 -4.78 -4.53 8.75
C GLY A 295 -3.55 -3.71 8.44
N THR A 296 -3.24 -2.82 9.36
CA THR A 296 -2.02 -2.03 9.35
C THR A 296 -0.92 -2.83 10.06
N PRO A 297 0.29 -2.92 9.49
CA PRO A 297 1.36 -3.65 10.13
C PRO A 297 1.87 -2.86 11.36
N THR A 298 1.56 -3.31 12.57
CA THR A 298 2.12 -2.78 13.82
C THR A 298 3.65 -2.69 13.77
N TYR A 299 4.28 -3.62 13.03
CA TYR A 299 5.69 -3.59 12.75
C TYR A 299 6.16 -2.28 12.10
N LEU A 300 5.39 -1.73 11.16
CA LEU A 300 5.76 -0.50 10.44
C LEU A 300 5.79 0.72 11.37
N ALA A 301 4.82 0.84 12.28
CA ALA A 301 4.82 1.90 13.29
C ALA A 301 6.02 1.78 14.24
N ASN A 302 6.32 0.56 14.69
CA ASN A 302 7.50 0.30 15.52
C ASN A 302 8.81 0.60 14.76
N LEU A 303 8.87 0.32 13.47
CA LEU A 303 10.02 0.63 12.63
C LEU A 303 10.20 2.15 12.51
N LEU A 304 9.14 2.90 12.23
CA LEU A 304 9.17 4.36 12.16
C LEU A 304 9.62 4.99 13.49
N LYS A 305 9.07 4.51 14.60
CA LYS A 305 9.44 4.98 15.94
C LYS A 305 10.92 4.70 16.26
N LYS A 306 11.42 3.49 15.94
CA LYS A 306 12.82 3.09 16.18
C LYS A 306 13.82 3.79 15.25
N SER A 307 13.41 4.14 14.04
CA SER A 307 14.28 4.79 13.05
C SER A 307 14.42 6.30 13.24
N ASP A 308 13.68 6.91 14.18
CA ASP A 308 13.58 8.38 14.35
C ASP A 308 13.31 9.11 13.02
N TYR A 309 12.44 8.51 12.19
CA TYR A 309 12.16 8.99 10.85
C TYR A 309 11.29 10.26 10.89
N ASP A 310 11.66 11.28 10.13
CA ASP A 310 10.90 12.53 10.06
C ASP A 310 9.61 12.33 9.23
N LEU A 311 8.47 12.22 9.91
CA LEU A 311 7.16 12.00 9.28
C LEU A 311 6.75 13.12 8.32
N ARG A 312 7.30 14.35 8.47
CA ARG A 312 7.01 15.48 7.58
C ARG A 312 7.43 15.17 6.16
N LEU A 313 8.55 14.47 5.99
CA LEU A 313 9.04 14.04 4.68
C LEU A 313 8.04 13.13 3.96
N LEU A 314 7.32 12.26 4.69
CA LEU A 314 6.29 11.42 4.07
C LEU A 314 5.10 12.22 3.54
N ILE A 315 4.79 13.34 4.19
CA ILE A 315 3.64 14.19 3.83
C ILE A 315 3.98 15.11 2.65
N GLU A 316 5.20 15.66 2.64
CA GLU A 316 5.67 16.57 1.60
C GLU A 316 6.10 15.86 0.31
N GLY A 317 6.48 14.60 0.44
CA GLY A 317 7.13 13.82 -0.62
C GLY A 317 8.63 13.68 -0.38
N VAL A 318 9.16 12.49 -0.67
CA VAL A 318 10.56 12.14 -0.40
C VAL A 318 11.29 11.93 -1.71
N GLU A 319 12.36 12.69 -1.93
CA GLU A 319 13.28 12.47 -3.04
C GLU A 319 14.32 11.41 -2.66
N VAL A 320 14.43 10.36 -3.47
CA VAL A 320 15.30 9.21 -3.22
C VAL A 320 15.87 8.61 -4.49
N THR A 321 17.05 7.97 -4.37
CA THR A 321 17.59 7.12 -5.44
C THR A 321 16.87 5.79 -5.50
N ALA A 322 16.95 5.09 -6.64
CA ALA A 322 16.33 3.77 -6.83
C ALA A 322 16.71 2.77 -5.72
N SER A 323 17.97 2.71 -5.33
CA SER A 323 18.46 1.80 -4.28
C SER A 323 17.84 2.08 -2.91
N ALA A 324 17.46 3.32 -2.62
CA ALA A 324 16.91 3.70 -1.32
C ALA A 324 15.50 3.15 -1.04
N PHE A 325 14.76 2.68 -2.05
CA PHE A 325 13.40 2.17 -1.85
C PHE A 325 13.09 0.84 -2.58
N PHE A 326 13.87 0.49 -3.60
CA PHE A 326 13.77 -0.83 -4.24
C PHE A 326 14.56 -1.90 -3.49
N GLU A 327 15.72 -1.55 -2.94
CA GLU A 327 16.56 -2.47 -2.20
C GLU A 327 16.20 -2.42 -0.71
N TYR A 328 15.66 -3.50 -0.20
CA TYR A 328 15.48 -3.65 1.24
C TYR A 328 16.64 -4.45 1.83
N ARG A 329 17.45 -3.76 2.63
CA ARG A 329 18.30 -4.41 3.63
C ARG A 329 17.57 -4.27 4.98
N ALA A 330 17.51 -5.35 5.75
CA ALA A 330 16.84 -5.41 7.05
C ALA A 330 17.44 -4.47 8.13
N GLU A 331 18.17 -3.44 7.73
CA GLU A 331 18.73 -2.44 8.61
C GLU A 331 17.62 -1.49 9.06
N VAL A 332 17.38 -1.45 10.36
CA VAL A 332 16.36 -0.65 11.07
C VAL A 332 16.42 0.86 10.76
N LYS A 333 17.44 1.33 10.03
CA LYS A 333 17.71 2.77 9.82
C LYS A 333 16.86 3.42 8.73
N ASN A 334 16.36 2.67 7.74
CA ASN A 334 15.57 3.24 6.65
C ASN A 334 14.22 2.53 6.49
N PRO A 335 13.10 3.14 6.93
CA PRO A 335 11.77 2.54 6.81
C PRO A 335 11.16 2.66 5.40
N LEU A 336 11.70 3.51 4.52
CA LEU A 336 11.12 3.84 3.21
C LEU A 336 10.84 2.64 2.31
N PRO A 337 11.76 1.65 2.16
CA PRO A 337 11.48 0.49 1.33
C PRO A 337 10.24 -0.26 1.78
N MET A 338 10.07 -0.44 3.09
CA MET A 338 8.91 -1.13 3.66
C MET A 338 7.62 -0.32 3.46
N ILE A 339 7.67 0.99 3.69
CA ILE A 339 6.52 1.89 3.51
C ILE A 339 6.06 1.88 2.05
N TYR A 340 7.00 2.02 1.10
CA TYR A 340 6.70 2.01 -0.34
C TYR A 340 6.15 0.65 -0.79
N GLN A 341 6.87 -0.45 -0.50
CA GLN A 341 6.50 -1.78 -0.98
C GLN A 341 5.19 -2.29 -0.35
N SER A 342 4.88 -1.86 0.88
CA SER A 342 3.58 -2.14 1.51
C SER A 342 2.42 -1.33 0.89
N GLY A 343 2.70 -0.34 0.04
CA GLY A 343 1.69 0.45 -0.68
C GLY A 343 1.23 1.73 0.01
N TYR A 344 1.94 2.18 1.04
CA TYR A 344 1.65 3.48 1.68
C TYR A 344 2.23 4.65 0.89
N LEU A 345 3.31 4.42 0.13
CA LEU A 345 3.85 5.38 -0.82
C LEU A 345 3.80 4.83 -2.23
N THR A 346 3.83 5.75 -3.19
CA THR A 346 3.90 5.45 -4.62
C THR A 346 4.89 6.40 -5.29
N ILE A 347 5.29 6.10 -6.53
CA ILE A 347 6.12 6.98 -7.34
C ILE A 347 5.24 8.15 -7.82
N LYS A 348 5.58 9.38 -7.44
CA LYS A 348 4.89 10.60 -7.89
C LYS A 348 5.58 11.26 -9.07
N ASP A 349 6.92 11.19 -9.09
CA ASP A 349 7.73 11.79 -10.15
C ASP A 349 9.08 11.08 -10.27
N TYR A 350 9.78 11.32 -11.36
CA TYR A 350 11.14 10.85 -11.59
C TYR A 350 11.92 11.84 -12.44
N ASP A 351 12.95 12.42 -11.83
CA ASP A 351 13.92 13.26 -12.51
C ASP A 351 14.99 12.37 -13.18
N ARG A 352 15.00 12.37 -14.52
CA ARG A 352 15.94 11.56 -15.32
C ARG A 352 17.36 12.11 -15.32
N ASP A 353 17.52 13.41 -15.11
CA ASP A 353 18.83 14.07 -15.21
C ASP A 353 19.68 13.78 -13.98
N VAL A 354 19.06 13.67 -12.82
CA VAL A 354 19.74 13.37 -11.55
C VAL A 354 19.37 12.01 -10.97
N LEU A 355 18.53 11.21 -11.66
CA LEU A 355 18.11 9.85 -11.30
C LEU A 355 17.41 9.78 -9.93
N LEU A 356 16.60 10.79 -9.60
CA LEU A 356 15.85 10.87 -8.35
C LEU A 356 14.37 10.57 -8.57
N TYR A 357 13.82 9.76 -7.69
CA TYR A 357 12.38 9.49 -7.58
C TYR A 357 11.78 10.36 -6.49
N THR A 358 10.61 10.90 -6.75
CA THR A 358 9.77 11.51 -5.71
C THR A 358 8.71 10.51 -5.28
N LEU A 359 8.72 10.12 -4.02
CA LEU A 359 7.71 9.25 -3.41
C LEU A 359 6.72 10.08 -2.60
N GLY A 360 5.44 9.69 -2.64
CA GLY A 360 4.38 10.33 -1.86
C GLY A 360 3.19 9.41 -1.67
N PHE A 361 2.23 9.80 -0.85
CA PHE A 361 0.99 9.03 -0.67
C PHE A 361 0.24 8.91 -2.01
N PRO A 362 -0.29 7.72 -2.35
CA PRO A 362 -1.03 7.54 -3.58
C PRO A 362 -2.29 8.43 -3.62
N ASN A 363 -3.06 8.46 -2.55
CA ASN A 363 -4.36 9.09 -2.46
C ASN A 363 -4.73 9.46 -1.01
N ASP A 364 -5.90 10.06 -0.84
CA ASP A 364 -6.40 10.51 0.44
C ASP A 364 -6.76 9.37 1.40
N GLU A 365 -7.28 8.24 0.91
CA GLU A 365 -7.55 7.06 1.74
C GLU A 365 -6.29 6.61 2.49
N VAL A 366 -5.19 6.46 1.74
CA VAL A 366 -3.92 5.99 2.31
C VAL A 366 -3.27 7.07 3.17
N ARG A 367 -3.28 8.31 2.70
CA ARG A 367 -2.68 9.44 3.42
C ARG A 367 -3.31 9.59 4.81
N TYR A 368 -4.62 9.73 4.86
CA TYR A 368 -5.30 9.96 6.13
C TYR A 368 -5.36 8.72 7.02
N GLY A 369 -5.58 7.56 6.43
CA GLY A 369 -5.53 6.29 7.15
C GLY A 369 -4.18 6.05 7.82
N PHE A 370 -3.08 6.28 7.09
CA PHE A 370 -1.72 6.09 7.61
C PHE A 370 -1.38 7.09 8.73
N LEU A 371 -1.76 8.36 8.55
CA LEU A 371 -1.52 9.38 9.56
C LEU A 371 -2.37 9.15 10.83
N ASN A 372 -3.65 8.80 10.68
CA ASN A 372 -4.50 8.40 11.82
C ASN A 372 -3.89 7.23 12.59
N PHE A 373 -3.43 6.21 11.89
CA PHE A 373 -2.77 5.05 12.49
C PHE A 373 -1.50 5.43 13.27
N LEU A 374 -0.74 6.43 12.82
CA LEU A 374 0.50 6.82 13.48
C LEU A 374 0.28 7.62 14.76
N VAL A 375 -0.83 8.36 14.90
CA VAL A 375 -1.09 9.24 16.05
C VAL A 375 -0.91 8.53 17.39
N PRO A 376 -1.49 7.34 17.64
CA PRO A 376 -1.34 6.63 18.93
C PRO A 376 0.10 6.21 19.27
N TYR A 377 0.98 6.12 18.27
CA TYR A 377 2.39 5.79 18.51
C TYR A 377 3.25 6.99 18.89
N TYR A 378 2.75 8.19 18.63
CA TYR A 378 3.42 9.46 18.93
C TYR A 378 2.70 10.29 20.00
N THR A 379 1.52 9.84 20.44
CA THR A 379 0.71 10.45 21.50
C THR A 379 0.11 9.37 22.38
N GLU A 380 -0.55 9.73 23.49
CA GLU A 380 -1.35 8.78 24.30
C GLU A 380 -2.80 8.67 23.84
N VAL A 381 -3.15 9.36 22.75
CA VAL A 381 -4.49 9.32 22.16
C VAL A 381 -4.71 7.99 21.48
N THR A 382 -5.82 7.33 21.75
CA THR A 382 -6.15 6.05 21.11
C THR A 382 -6.63 6.23 19.66
N ASP A 383 -6.63 5.15 18.88
CA ASP A 383 -7.16 5.17 17.49
C ASP A 383 -8.58 5.73 17.41
N ASP A 384 -9.47 5.31 18.33
CA ASP A 384 -10.86 5.72 18.38
C ASP A 384 -11.01 7.21 18.73
N GLU A 385 -10.09 7.75 19.52
CA GLU A 385 -10.11 9.15 19.97
C GLU A 385 -9.51 10.10 18.92
N THR A 386 -8.58 9.62 18.09
CA THR A 386 -7.91 10.48 17.09
C THR A 386 -8.92 11.14 16.16
N GLY A 387 -9.80 10.37 15.54
CA GLY A 387 -10.85 10.90 14.66
C GLY A 387 -11.79 11.87 15.37
N PHE A 388 -12.12 11.59 16.64
CA PHE A 388 -12.93 12.48 17.47
C PHE A 388 -12.25 13.83 17.73
N HIS A 389 -10.95 13.83 18.09
CA HIS A 389 -10.19 15.07 18.30
C HIS A 389 -10.10 15.90 17.03
N ILE A 390 -9.77 15.28 15.88
CA ILE A 390 -9.69 15.98 14.60
C ILE A 390 -11.04 16.62 14.21
N ALA A 391 -12.15 15.88 14.36
CA ALA A 391 -13.49 16.40 14.09
C ALA A 391 -13.85 17.58 15.01
N LYS A 392 -13.44 17.53 16.29
CA LYS A 392 -13.65 18.62 17.25
C LYS A 392 -12.82 19.85 16.91
N PHE A 393 -11.52 19.70 16.58
CA PHE A 393 -10.68 20.79 16.09
C PHE A 393 -11.35 21.53 14.93
N MET A 394 -11.91 20.76 13.99
CA MET A 394 -12.60 21.35 12.85
C MET A 394 -13.89 22.08 13.21
N ARG A 395 -14.67 21.53 14.14
CA ARG A 395 -15.90 22.18 14.60
C ARG A 395 -15.60 23.52 15.28
N GLU A 396 -14.59 23.56 16.12
CA GLU A 396 -14.14 24.75 16.85
C GLU A 396 -13.65 25.84 15.88
N LEU A 397 -12.81 25.52 14.91
CA LEU A 397 -12.38 26.50 13.90
C LEU A 397 -13.52 26.96 12.97
N ARG A 398 -14.45 26.08 12.62
CA ARG A 398 -15.65 26.46 11.82
C ARG A 398 -16.58 27.38 12.57
N SER A 399 -16.69 27.25 13.88
CA SER A 399 -17.47 28.16 14.72
C SER A 399 -16.76 29.47 15.05
N GLY A 400 -15.47 29.59 14.69
CA GLY A 400 -14.64 30.74 15.02
C GLY A 400 -14.08 30.74 16.45
N ASP A 401 -14.23 29.62 17.17
CA ASP A 401 -13.79 29.47 18.56
C ASP A 401 -12.33 28.99 18.62
N VAL A 402 -11.42 29.93 18.40
CA VAL A 402 -9.96 29.65 18.43
C VAL A 402 -9.52 29.28 19.84
N ASP A 403 -10.16 29.82 20.88
CA ASP A 403 -9.79 29.53 22.26
C ASP A 403 -10.10 28.06 22.62
N ALA A 404 -11.27 27.56 22.25
CA ALA A 404 -11.60 26.14 22.42
C ALA A 404 -10.67 25.23 21.62
N PHE A 405 -10.33 25.61 20.38
CA PHE A 405 -9.36 24.89 19.56
C PHE A 405 -7.98 24.83 20.24
N MET A 406 -7.47 25.94 20.73
CA MET A 406 -6.15 26.00 21.37
C MET A 406 -6.13 25.23 22.71
N GLU A 407 -7.21 25.28 23.48
CA GLU A 407 -7.32 24.52 24.72
C GLU A 407 -7.37 22.99 24.46
N ARG A 408 -8.11 22.58 23.43
CA ARG A 408 -8.10 21.18 22.99
C ARG A 408 -6.72 20.74 22.50
N LEU A 409 -6.01 21.62 21.79
CA LEU A 409 -4.65 21.35 21.34
C LEU A 409 -3.69 21.16 22.54
N ARG A 410 -3.88 21.94 23.61
CA ARG A 410 -3.14 21.75 24.88
C ARG A 410 -3.43 20.39 25.51
N VAL A 411 -4.70 19.99 25.59
CA VAL A 411 -5.08 18.67 26.12
C VAL A 411 -4.47 17.56 25.26
N PHE A 412 -4.53 17.68 23.95
CA PHE A 412 -3.95 16.72 23.03
C PHE A 412 -2.42 16.55 23.22
N PHE A 413 -1.70 17.65 23.40
CA PHE A 413 -0.26 17.61 23.64
C PHE A 413 0.13 17.21 25.08
N ALA A 414 -0.77 17.40 26.06
CA ALA A 414 -0.52 16.97 27.44
C ALA A 414 -0.43 15.44 27.60
N GLY A 415 -1.07 14.69 26.70
CA GLY A 415 -1.01 13.23 26.66
C GLY A 415 0.21 12.66 25.96
N MET A 416 1.29 13.42 25.74
CA MET A 416 2.48 12.89 25.07
C MET A 416 3.42 12.14 26.01
N PRO A 417 3.86 10.89 25.67
CA PRO A 417 4.74 10.10 26.52
C PRO A 417 6.10 10.76 26.79
N TYR A 418 6.60 10.63 28.01
CA TYR A 418 7.89 11.18 28.45
C TYR A 418 9.11 10.49 27.82
N ASP A 419 8.96 9.24 27.38
CA ASP A 419 10.07 8.35 26.96
C ASP A 419 10.50 8.50 25.50
N LEU A 420 9.89 9.41 24.75
CA LEU A 420 10.19 9.62 23.33
C LEU A 420 11.39 10.56 23.17
N SER A 421 12.58 9.97 23.17
CA SER A 421 13.90 10.43 22.71
C SER A 421 14.35 11.89 22.96
N ASP A 422 15.66 12.13 22.95
CA ASP A 422 16.38 13.40 23.14
C ASP A 422 16.02 14.53 22.17
N ASN A 423 15.11 14.31 21.20
CA ASN A 423 14.75 15.26 20.13
C ASN A 423 13.30 15.80 20.27
N THR A 424 12.99 16.37 21.42
CA THR A 424 11.66 16.92 21.75
C THR A 424 11.09 17.89 20.71
N GLU A 425 11.91 18.73 20.07
CA GLU A 425 11.45 19.72 19.08
C GLU A 425 10.90 19.08 17.81
N ARG A 426 11.66 18.15 17.22
CA ARG A 426 11.26 17.45 16.00
C ARG A 426 9.99 16.63 16.20
N HIS A 427 9.84 16.03 17.38
CA HIS A 427 8.66 15.25 17.74
C HIS A 427 7.38 16.12 17.80
N TYR A 428 7.41 17.26 18.50
CA TYR A 428 6.27 18.18 18.57
C TYR A 428 5.89 18.74 17.19
N GLN A 429 6.88 19.11 16.39
CA GLN A 429 6.65 19.55 15.02
C GLN A 429 6.01 18.46 14.18
N ALA A 430 6.47 17.22 14.29
CA ALA A 430 5.91 16.09 13.54
C ALA A 430 4.44 15.82 13.91
N VAL A 431 4.12 15.75 15.21
CA VAL A 431 2.73 15.56 15.69
C VAL A 431 1.83 16.72 15.26
N PHE A 432 2.29 17.94 15.42
CA PHE A 432 1.58 19.12 14.94
C PHE A 432 1.25 19.02 13.45
N TYR A 433 2.27 18.66 12.66
CA TYR A 433 2.15 18.51 11.22
C TYR A 433 1.16 17.42 10.83
N VAL A 434 1.16 16.29 11.54
CA VAL A 434 0.19 15.20 11.36
C VAL A 434 -1.23 15.67 11.67
N VAL A 435 -1.45 16.34 12.81
CA VAL A 435 -2.78 16.83 13.23
C VAL A 435 -3.37 17.78 12.20
N PHE A 436 -2.60 18.80 11.78
CA PHE A 436 -3.07 19.75 10.77
C PHE A 436 -3.29 19.12 9.40
N THR A 437 -2.49 18.12 9.04
CA THR A 437 -2.72 17.34 7.80
C THR A 437 -4.01 16.55 7.89
N LEU A 438 -4.28 15.91 9.03
CA LEU A 438 -5.54 15.18 9.25
C LEU A 438 -6.77 16.08 9.20
N MET A 439 -6.66 17.33 9.67
CA MET A 439 -7.72 18.33 9.50
C MET A 439 -8.06 18.60 8.03
N GLY A 440 -7.10 18.36 7.12
CA GLY A 440 -7.28 18.46 5.67
C GLY A 440 -8.37 17.55 5.08
N GLN A 441 -8.83 16.52 5.80
CA GLN A 441 -10.00 15.72 5.41
C GLN A 441 -11.29 16.53 5.35
N PHE A 442 -11.38 17.60 6.13
CA PHE A 442 -12.61 18.36 6.35
C PHE A 442 -12.57 19.76 5.75
N VAL A 443 -11.38 20.30 5.52
CA VAL A 443 -11.14 21.66 4.99
C VAL A 443 -9.86 21.68 4.19
N GLU A 444 -9.67 22.73 3.40
CA GLU A 444 -8.40 22.98 2.74
C GLU A 444 -7.36 23.44 3.79
N THR A 445 -6.30 22.65 3.93
CA THR A 445 -5.14 23.00 4.77
C THR A 445 -3.88 23.07 3.94
N GLU A 446 -3.09 24.11 4.19
CA GLU A 446 -1.72 24.22 3.68
C GLU A 446 -0.76 24.17 4.88
N ILE A 447 0.13 23.19 4.89
CA ILE A 447 1.12 23.01 5.96
C ILE A 447 2.49 23.00 5.31
N ARG A 448 3.46 23.72 5.86
CA ARG A 448 4.80 23.81 5.26
C ARG A 448 5.88 23.94 6.33
N SER A 449 6.99 23.25 6.09
CA SER A 449 8.16 23.22 6.98
C SER A 449 9.32 24.12 6.54
N ALA A 450 9.22 24.80 5.38
CA ALA A 450 10.33 25.58 4.81
C ALA A 450 10.24 27.07 5.12
N HIS A 451 11.43 27.71 5.31
CA HIS A 451 11.56 29.13 5.55
C HIS A 451 10.83 30.00 4.50
N GLY A 452 9.97 30.91 4.97
CA GLY A 452 9.31 31.91 4.15
C GLY A 452 7.82 31.75 3.93
N ARG A 453 7.15 30.82 4.64
CA ARG A 453 5.70 30.61 4.62
C ARG A 453 5.19 30.28 6.02
N ALA A 454 3.88 30.52 6.27
CA ALA A 454 3.24 30.16 7.53
C ALA A 454 3.35 28.65 7.81
N ASP A 455 3.49 28.27 9.07
CA ASP A 455 3.58 26.87 9.48
C ASP A 455 2.30 26.08 9.17
N ALA A 456 1.12 26.70 9.33
CA ALA A 456 -0.13 26.14 8.88
C ALA A 456 -1.15 27.20 8.46
N VAL A 457 -1.92 26.90 7.41
CA VAL A 457 -3.08 27.70 6.98
C VAL A 457 -4.30 26.78 6.94
N VAL A 458 -5.38 27.13 7.61
CA VAL A 458 -6.64 26.40 7.63
C VAL A 458 -7.73 27.27 7.01
N LYS A 459 -8.34 26.81 5.91
CA LYS A 459 -9.37 27.54 5.19
C LYS A 459 -10.72 26.89 5.46
N THR A 460 -11.54 27.55 6.30
CA THR A 460 -12.95 27.20 6.48
C THR A 460 -13.83 27.90 5.45
N LYS A 461 -15.14 27.69 5.51
CA LYS A 461 -16.10 28.36 4.62
C LYS A 461 -16.02 29.88 4.72
N ASP A 462 -15.90 30.39 5.94
CA ASP A 462 -16.05 31.82 6.23
C ASP A 462 -14.76 32.48 6.74
N THR A 463 -13.72 31.70 7.09
CA THR A 463 -12.50 32.20 7.73
C THR A 463 -11.26 31.48 7.24
N ILE A 464 -10.17 32.20 7.07
CA ILE A 464 -8.84 31.67 6.84
C ILE A 464 -8.00 31.95 8.07
N TYR A 465 -7.51 30.90 8.71
CA TYR A 465 -6.61 30.95 9.85
C TYR A 465 -5.18 30.76 9.40
N VAL A 466 -4.26 31.62 9.83
CA VAL A 466 -2.83 31.50 9.60
C VAL A 466 -2.15 31.32 10.94
N PHE A 467 -1.54 30.17 11.13
CA PHE A 467 -0.81 29.78 12.33
C PHE A 467 0.70 29.91 12.11
N GLU A 468 1.38 30.46 13.10
CA GLU A 468 2.84 30.45 13.21
C GLU A 468 3.22 29.98 14.61
N PHE A 469 4.18 29.07 14.70
CA PHE A 469 4.63 28.45 15.95
C PHE A 469 6.06 28.84 16.28
N LYS A 470 6.30 29.12 17.55
CA LYS A 470 7.66 29.31 18.09
C LYS A 470 7.91 28.30 19.18
N LEU A 471 9.11 27.73 19.17
CA LEU A 471 9.59 26.88 20.25
C LEU A 471 10.51 27.68 21.14
N ASN A 472 10.17 27.84 22.43
CA ASN A 472 10.89 28.67 23.40
C ASN A 472 11.10 30.15 22.94
N GLY A 473 10.18 30.64 22.09
CA GLY A 473 10.13 32.05 21.69
C GLY A 473 8.99 32.77 22.40
N SER A 474 8.21 33.57 21.64
CA SER A 474 6.98 34.19 22.14
C SER A 474 5.85 34.13 21.10
N ALA A 475 4.62 34.20 21.57
CA ALA A 475 3.45 34.30 20.69
C ALA A 475 3.42 35.61 19.91
N GLU A 476 3.97 36.66 20.51
CA GLU A 476 4.15 37.99 19.89
C GLU A 476 5.14 37.94 18.73
N GLU A 477 6.26 37.20 18.88
CA GLU A 477 7.22 36.95 17.79
C GLU A 477 6.59 36.17 16.63
N ALA A 478 5.78 35.18 16.94
CA ALA A 478 5.05 34.41 15.92
C ALA A 478 4.09 35.33 15.13
N LEU A 479 3.29 36.15 15.79
CA LEU A 479 2.39 37.09 15.12
C LEU A 479 3.16 38.13 14.27
N ARG A 480 4.26 38.67 14.79
CA ARG A 480 5.11 39.61 14.07
C ARG A 480 5.66 38.96 12.81
N GLN A 481 6.10 37.72 12.86
CA GLN A 481 6.58 36.99 11.69
C GLN A 481 5.50 36.84 10.61
N ILE A 482 4.24 36.57 10.97
CA ILE A 482 3.14 36.53 10.01
C ILE A 482 3.03 37.85 9.23
N ASP A 483 3.16 38.98 9.95
CA ASP A 483 3.07 40.33 9.35
C ASP A 483 4.30 40.66 8.49
N GLU A 484 5.50 40.49 9.04
CA GLU A 484 6.76 40.81 8.38
C GLU A 484 6.99 40.00 7.10
N LYS A 485 6.60 38.74 7.11
CA LYS A 485 6.69 37.83 5.95
C LYS A 485 5.50 37.92 5.01
N GLY A 486 4.46 38.64 5.40
CA GLY A 486 3.29 38.89 4.57
C GLY A 486 2.47 37.61 4.27
N TYR A 487 2.38 36.67 5.21
CA TYR A 487 1.71 35.36 4.99
C TYR A 487 0.21 35.49 4.66
N LEU A 488 -0.43 36.61 5.00
CA LEU A 488 -1.82 36.91 4.65
C LEU A 488 -1.98 37.53 3.25
N ILE A 489 -0.91 37.98 2.61
CA ILE A 489 -1.00 38.69 1.31
C ILE A 489 -1.75 37.84 0.25
N PRO A 490 -1.48 36.54 0.09
CA PRO A 490 -2.17 35.73 -0.91
C PRO A 490 -3.69 35.66 -0.72
N TYR A 491 -4.19 35.92 0.50
CA TYR A 491 -5.59 35.72 0.88
C TYR A 491 -6.38 37.03 1.01
N ARG A 492 -5.75 38.20 0.82
CA ARG A 492 -6.41 39.52 1.00
C ARG A 492 -7.63 39.77 0.11
N LEU A 493 -7.67 39.13 -1.07
CA LEU A 493 -8.75 39.25 -2.03
C LEU A 493 -9.74 38.08 -2.00
N ASP A 494 -9.59 37.15 -1.08
CA ASP A 494 -10.40 35.93 -0.97
C ASP A 494 -11.84 36.22 -0.51
N GLY A 495 -12.04 37.27 0.27
CA GLY A 495 -13.36 37.69 0.79
C GLY A 495 -13.73 37.05 2.13
N ARG A 496 -13.02 36.03 2.60
CA ARG A 496 -13.19 35.42 3.93
C ARG A 496 -12.50 36.25 5.01
N ARG A 497 -12.94 36.06 6.26
CA ARG A 497 -12.27 36.65 7.43
C ARG A 497 -10.87 36.07 7.55
N LEU A 498 -9.86 36.93 7.75
CA LEU A 498 -8.48 36.53 7.97
C LEU A 498 -8.15 36.61 9.47
N VAL A 499 -7.65 35.52 10.03
CA VAL A 499 -7.28 35.41 11.46
C VAL A 499 -5.84 34.94 11.56
N LYS A 500 -5.02 35.69 12.31
CA LYS A 500 -3.64 35.32 12.64
C LYS A 500 -3.64 34.62 14.00
N VAL A 501 -2.85 33.57 14.14
CA VAL A 501 -2.66 32.89 15.42
C VAL A 501 -1.18 32.65 15.64
N GLY A 502 -0.60 33.41 16.56
CA GLY A 502 0.78 33.23 17.01
C GLY A 502 0.81 32.31 18.23
N VAL A 503 1.60 31.25 18.19
CA VAL A 503 1.65 30.21 19.23
C VAL A 503 3.06 30.03 19.74
N ASN A 504 3.25 30.01 21.05
CA ASN A 504 4.50 29.63 21.70
C ASN A 504 4.39 28.24 22.33
N PHE A 505 5.34 27.38 22.00
CA PHE A 505 5.53 26.06 22.61
C PHE A 505 6.70 26.13 23.61
N SER A 506 6.47 25.64 24.84
CA SER A 506 7.51 25.51 25.84
C SER A 506 8.12 24.11 25.84
N LYS A 507 9.44 24.01 25.68
CA LYS A 507 10.18 22.77 25.87
C LYS A 507 10.07 22.22 27.30
N GLU A 508 10.08 23.13 28.29
CA GLU A 508 10.01 22.76 29.70
C GLU A 508 8.65 22.17 30.06
N ARG A 509 7.56 22.83 29.61
CA ARG A 509 6.19 22.37 29.82
C ARG A 509 5.74 21.27 28.84
N ARG A 510 6.50 21.09 27.77
CA ARG A 510 6.17 20.15 26.65
C ARG A 510 4.75 20.37 26.11
N ASN A 511 4.32 21.62 26.01
CA ASN A 511 2.97 21.98 25.63
C ASN A 511 2.89 23.42 25.08
N VAL A 512 1.72 23.78 24.54
CA VAL A 512 1.39 25.16 24.20
C VAL A 512 1.42 25.99 25.49
N ASP A 513 2.34 26.93 25.56
CA ASP A 513 2.49 27.83 26.70
C ASP A 513 1.53 29.02 26.57
N ARG A 514 1.63 29.75 25.45
CA ARG A 514 0.85 30.94 25.16
C ARG A 514 0.47 31.02 23.70
N TYR A 515 -0.69 31.60 23.42
CA TYR A 515 -1.09 31.97 22.04
C TYR A 515 -1.73 33.35 22.05
N ILE A 516 -1.74 34.00 20.86
CA ILE A 516 -2.39 35.29 20.61
C ILE A 516 -3.08 35.21 19.26
N VAL A 517 -4.31 35.75 19.22
CA VAL A 517 -5.16 35.78 18.02
C VAL A 517 -5.24 37.20 17.48
#